data_c5dbca0329dcb41b83bf0e63d69bc6bb
#
_entry.id   c5dbca0329dcb41b83bf0e63d69bc6bb
#
_cell.length_a   1.000
_cell.length_b   1.000
_cell.length_c   1.000
_cell.angle_alpha   90.00
_cell.angle_beta   90.00
_cell.angle_gamma   90.00
#
_symmetry.space_group_name_H-M   'P 1'
#
loop_
_entity.id
_entity.type
_entity.pdbx_description
1 polymer ?
#
loop_
_entity_poly.entity_id
_entity_poly.type
_entity_poly.pdbx_seq_one_letter_code
_entity_poly.pdbx_strand_id
1 'polypeptide(L)'
;HLTITSGAPIRDWEGRVAAVEKRPHVRGVAPFIVGPVLAKFAGRVFTPYLKGIDPAREGLVSNLKTYLVKGAVDLEGEKIIVGSELARRYGIFVGDKVLIYSPKNFENRKVAYLPAEPMVSGIFESGMFEYDFGFVFCSLETAQQLYDLGGSVHGLAVMTDDLEIVSEVQRDLNDVLKPPLRANTWMELNRRLFSAIAVEKNMMFFLLIFIIIVAAFGIMSTLITVTVQKTREIGILKSVGATPQNILVIFLTQGIIVGVIGTTLGLGLGLLLLHYRNEFLVFLRRITGFELFPREIYNFDQLPALTTPRDLIIICGSAFLICALAGLLPAWRAARLQPARALREFL
;
A
#
# COMPACT_ATOMS: atom_id res chain seq x y z
N HIS A 1 -4.29 -14.82 2.13
CA HIS A 1 -5.09 -13.97 1.24
C HIS A 1 -6.50 -13.74 1.81
N LEU A 2 -7.14 -14.79 2.37
CA LEU A 2 -8.46 -14.72 2.98
C LEU A 2 -8.40 -15.25 4.42
N THR A 3 -9.33 -14.80 5.24
CA THR A 3 -9.52 -15.27 6.61
C THR A 3 -10.99 -15.60 6.84
N ILE A 4 -11.28 -16.82 7.24
CA ILE A 4 -12.64 -17.23 7.62
C ILE A 4 -12.73 -17.09 9.13
N THR A 5 -13.66 -16.27 9.58
CA THR A 5 -13.92 -16.01 10.99
C THR A 5 -15.41 -16.12 11.31
N SER A 6 -15.70 -16.23 12.58
CA SER A 6 -17.05 -16.23 13.13
C SER A 6 -17.11 -15.26 14.32
N GLY A 7 -18.28 -14.86 14.75
CA GLY A 7 -18.46 -14.10 15.99
C GLY A 7 -18.14 -14.87 17.26
N ALA A 8 -17.88 -16.18 17.14
CA ALA A 8 -17.50 -17.08 18.22
C ALA A 8 -16.43 -18.08 17.74
N PRO A 9 -15.67 -18.73 18.65
CA PRO A 9 -14.70 -19.75 18.29
C PRO A 9 -15.32 -20.90 17.48
N ILE A 10 -14.60 -21.35 16.46
CA ILE A 10 -15.02 -22.41 15.54
C ILE A 10 -14.66 -23.77 16.15
N ARG A 11 -15.67 -24.60 16.48
CA ARG A 11 -15.47 -25.91 17.12
C ARG A 11 -15.12 -27.02 16.14
N ASP A 12 -15.85 -27.12 15.05
CA ASP A 12 -15.65 -28.16 14.02
C ASP A 12 -14.80 -27.58 12.87
N TRP A 13 -13.59 -27.16 13.19
CA TRP A 13 -12.72 -26.55 12.21
C TRP A 13 -12.10 -27.54 11.22
N GLU A 14 -11.87 -28.80 11.61
CA GLU A 14 -11.26 -29.84 10.76
C GLU A 14 -12.17 -30.20 9.59
N GLY A 15 -13.46 -30.43 9.84
CA GLY A 15 -14.45 -30.66 8.79
C GLY A 15 -14.59 -29.45 7.85
N ARG A 16 -14.46 -28.23 8.37
CA ARG A 16 -14.52 -27.00 7.58
C ARG A 16 -13.27 -26.79 6.74
N VAL A 17 -12.09 -27.09 7.27
CA VAL A 17 -10.84 -27.07 6.51
C VAL A 17 -10.96 -27.99 5.30
N ALA A 18 -11.40 -29.23 5.50
CA ALA A 18 -11.58 -30.20 4.42
C ALA A 18 -12.62 -29.77 3.37
N ALA A 19 -13.66 -29.03 3.78
CA ALA A 19 -14.66 -28.47 2.88
C ALA A 19 -14.13 -27.30 2.05
N VAL A 20 -13.33 -26.42 2.67
CA VAL A 20 -12.73 -25.24 2.01
C VAL A 20 -11.59 -25.65 1.08
N GLU A 21 -10.75 -26.62 1.43
CA GLU A 21 -9.66 -27.14 0.59
C GLU A 21 -10.13 -27.74 -0.74
N LYS A 22 -11.37 -28.24 -0.80
CA LYS A 22 -11.96 -28.77 -2.02
C LYS A 22 -12.41 -27.71 -3.02
N ARG A 23 -12.34 -26.43 -2.65
CA ARG A 23 -12.78 -25.34 -3.52
C ARG A 23 -11.76 -24.99 -4.58
N PRO A 24 -12.20 -24.60 -5.78
CA PRO A 24 -11.29 -24.19 -6.84
C PRO A 24 -10.47 -22.97 -6.37
N HIS A 25 -9.22 -22.93 -6.79
CA HIS A 25 -8.27 -21.87 -6.49
C HIS A 25 -7.89 -21.70 -5.01
N VAL A 26 -8.23 -22.65 -4.15
CA VAL A 26 -7.73 -22.71 -2.78
C VAL A 26 -6.48 -23.57 -2.75
N ARG A 27 -5.34 -22.95 -2.47
CA ARG A 27 -4.03 -23.61 -2.39
C ARG A 27 -3.80 -24.31 -1.06
N GLY A 28 -4.31 -23.73 0.02
CA GLY A 28 -4.16 -24.26 1.36
C GLY A 28 -5.01 -23.56 2.39
N VAL A 29 -5.28 -24.28 3.47
CA VAL A 29 -6.07 -23.79 4.61
C VAL A 29 -5.37 -24.20 5.90
N ALA A 30 -5.22 -23.27 6.83
CA ALA A 30 -4.67 -23.55 8.15
C ALA A 30 -5.53 -22.91 9.26
N PRO A 31 -5.80 -23.63 10.37
CA PRO A 31 -6.45 -23.05 11.53
C PRO A 31 -5.50 -22.10 12.26
N PHE A 32 -6.05 -21.09 12.90
CA PHE A 32 -5.28 -20.20 13.75
C PHE A 32 -6.07 -19.73 14.97
N ILE A 33 -5.31 -19.40 16.00
CA ILE A 33 -5.77 -18.66 17.17
C ILE A 33 -4.91 -17.41 17.27
N VAL A 34 -5.48 -16.26 17.49
CA VAL A 34 -4.73 -15.02 17.64
C VAL A 34 -5.38 -14.14 18.69
N GLY A 35 -4.57 -13.58 19.58
CA GLY A 35 -5.04 -12.63 20.57
C GLY A 35 -3.89 -12.02 21.35
N PRO A 36 -4.15 -10.91 22.08
CA PRO A 36 -3.15 -10.29 22.92
C PRO A 36 -2.88 -11.16 24.16
N VAL A 37 -1.62 -11.22 24.58
CA VAL A 37 -1.21 -11.85 25.85
C VAL A 37 -0.32 -10.87 26.61
N LEU A 38 -0.28 -11.05 27.94
CA LEU A 38 0.73 -10.38 28.75
C LEU A 38 1.95 -11.29 28.86
N ALA A 39 3.11 -10.81 28.44
CA ALA A 39 4.37 -11.52 28.55
C ALA A 39 5.32 -10.78 29.49
N LYS A 40 6.19 -11.53 30.16
CA LYS A 40 7.22 -10.98 31.05
C LYS A 40 8.54 -11.69 30.80
N PHE A 41 9.60 -10.90 30.63
CA PHE A 41 10.97 -11.39 30.48
C PHE A 41 11.96 -10.45 31.19
N ALA A 42 12.90 -10.99 31.95
CA ALA A 42 13.91 -10.23 32.71
C ALA A 42 13.34 -9.05 33.52
N GLY A 43 12.16 -9.24 34.14
CA GLY A 43 11.49 -8.21 34.93
C GLY A 43 10.69 -7.19 34.10
N ARG A 44 10.78 -7.17 32.77
CA ARG A 44 10.05 -6.27 31.87
C ARG A 44 8.78 -6.93 31.37
N VAL A 45 7.72 -6.15 31.26
CA VAL A 45 6.40 -6.60 30.81
C VAL A 45 6.09 -6.02 29.43
N PHE A 46 5.49 -6.81 28.55
CA PHE A 46 5.07 -6.42 27.21
C PHE A 46 3.83 -7.22 26.79
N THR A 47 3.13 -6.75 25.78
CA THR A 47 1.85 -7.30 25.31
C THR A 47 1.89 -7.65 23.84
N PRO A 48 2.50 -8.77 23.44
CA PRO A 48 2.47 -9.22 22.07
C PRO A 48 1.14 -9.89 21.74
N TYR A 49 0.87 -10.04 20.44
CA TYR A 49 -0.14 -10.97 19.95
C TYR A 49 0.45 -12.37 19.88
N LEU A 50 -0.17 -13.31 20.59
CA LEU A 50 0.16 -14.72 20.47
C LEU A 50 -0.65 -15.31 19.33
N LYS A 51 0.04 -15.90 18.32
CA LYS A 51 -0.58 -16.64 17.23
C LYS A 51 -0.29 -18.13 17.37
N GLY A 52 -1.33 -18.88 17.70
CA GLY A 52 -1.31 -20.34 17.68
C GLY A 52 -1.51 -20.86 16.27
N ILE A 53 -0.60 -21.69 15.80
CA ILE A 53 -0.57 -22.25 14.45
C ILE A 53 -0.45 -23.78 14.50
N ASP A 54 -0.96 -24.43 13.46
CA ASP A 54 -0.67 -25.85 13.20
C ASP A 54 0.60 -25.95 12.35
N PRO A 55 1.75 -26.42 12.90
CA PRO A 55 3.01 -26.47 12.16
C PRO A 55 2.96 -27.30 10.87
N ALA A 56 2.08 -28.31 10.79
CA ALA A 56 1.91 -29.14 9.63
C ALA A 56 1.22 -28.41 8.46
N ARG A 57 0.31 -27.49 8.78
CA ARG A 57 -0.51 -26.76 7.81
C ARG A 57 -0.05 -25.31 7.55
N GLU A 58 0.68 -24.72 8.49
CA GLU A 58 1.12 -23.30 8.35
C GLU A 58 1.93 -23.07 7.08
N GLY A 59 2.75 -24.05 6.67
CA GLY A 59 3.53 -23.96 5.42
C GLY A 59 2.69 -23.84 4.14
N LEU A 60 1.38 -24.15 4.20
CA LEU A 60 0.45 -23.99 3.07
C LEU A 60 -0.06 -22.55 2.94
N VAL A 61 -0.05 -21.78 4.02
CA VAL A 61 -0.65 -20.43 4.09
C VAL A 61 0.33 -19.34 4.42
N SER A 62 1.53 -19.68 4.92
CA SER A 62 2.56 -18.70 5.25
C SER A 62 3.97 -19.21 4.93
N ASN A 63 4.92 -18.29 4.88
CA ASN A 63 6.34 -18.59 4.64
C ASN A 63 7.17 -18.47 5.94
N LEU A 64 6.59 -18.81 7.10
CA LEU A 64 7.27 -18.65 8.40
C LEU A 64 8.66 -19.28 8.43
N LYS A 65 8.83 -20.45 7.78
CA LYS A 65 10.14 -21.11 7.68
C LYS A 65 11.20 -20.26 6.96
N THR A 66 10.79 -19.51 5.95
CA THR A 66 11.68 -18.63 5.17
C THR A 66 12.10 -17.38 5.97
N TYR A 67 11.26 -16.95 6.88
CA TYR A 67 11.52 -15.78 7.72
C TYR A 67 12.33 -16.10 8.98
N LEU A 68 12.66 -17.37 9.23
CA LEU A 68 13.44 -17.72 10.41
C LEU A 68 14.91 -17.27 10.25
N VAL A 69 15.37 -16.48 11.18
CA VAL A 69 16.75 -15.93 11.19
C VAL A 69 17.65 -16.71 12.16
N LYS A 70 17.10 -17.18 13.29
CA LYS A 70 17.83 -17.95 14.31
C LYS A 70 16.97 -19.07 14.87
N GLY A 71 17.57 -20.20 15.22
CA GLY A 71 16.90 -21.35 15.81
C GLY A 71 16.19 -22.23 14.80
N ALA A 72 15.06 -22.83 15.19
CA ALA A 72 14.28 -23.75 14.36
C ALA A 72 12.78 -23.45 14.51
N VAL A 73 11.98 -23.81 13.48
CA VAL A 73 10.51 -23.82 13.58
C VAL A 73 10.11 -25.12 14.29
N ASP A 74 10.34 -25.10 15.59
CA ASP A 74 9.96 -26.17 16.51
C ASP A 74 9.00 -25.62 17.54
N LEU A 75 7.75 -26.02 17.45
CA LEU A 75 6.66 -25.62 18.34
C LEU A 75 6.10 -26.80 19.16
N GLU A 76 6.81 -27.95 19.14
CA GLU A 76 6.39 -29.10 19.93
C GLU A 76 6.57 -28.82 21.43
N GLY A 77 5.53 -29.09 22.21
CA GLY A 77 5.48 -28.77 23.61
C GLY A 77 5.32 -27.26 23.87
N GLU A 78 5.82 -26.80 25.01
CA GLU A 78 5.77 -25.38 25.38
C GLU A 78 6.92 -24.59 24.75
N LYS A 79 6.87 -24.39 23.42
CA LYS A 79 7.85 -23.61 22.67
C LYS A 79 7.20 -22.49 21.90
N ILE A 80 7.97 -21.41 21.71
CA ILE A 80 7.54 -20.22 20.98
C ILE A 80 8.61 -19.74 19.99
N ILE A 81 8.15 -19.05 18.94
CA ILE A 81 9.00 -18.30 18.02
C ILE A 81 8.67 -16.82 18.20
N VAL A 82 9.70 -16.00 18.38
CA VAL A 82 9.58 -14.58 18.71
C VAL A 82 10.08 -13.74 17.54
N GLY A 83 9.45 -12.60 17.29
CA GLY A 83 9.91 -11.67 16.25
C GLY A 83 11.24 -11.00 16.59
N SER A 84 12.05 -10.69 15.58
CA SER A 84 13.41 -10.17 15.71
C SER A 84 13.46 -8.83 16.45
N GLU A 85 12.53 -7.93 16.18
CA GLU A 85 12.47 -6.62 16.85
C GLU A 85 12.09 -6.74 18.33
N LEU A 86 11.14 -7.66 18.64
CA LEU A 86 10.77 -7.97 20.00
C LEU A 86 11.98 -8.58 20.77
N ALA A 87 12.66 -9.54 20.14
CA ALA A 87 13.83 -10.19 20.70
C ALA A 87 14.96 -9.18 20.98
N ARG A 88 15.23 -8.28 20.02
CA ARG A 88 16.25 -7.22 20.15
C ARG A 88 15.89 -6.23 21.25
N ARG A 89 14.66 -5.79 21.34
CA ARG A 89 14.18 -4.80 22.33
C ARG A 89 14.29 -5.28 23.77
N TYR A 90 13.99 -6.56 23.99
CA TYR A 90 13.95 -7.13 25.33
C TYR A 90 15.17 -7.99 25.69
N GLY A 91 16.07 -8.24 24.73
CA GLY A 91 17.27 -9.06 24.93
C GLY A 91 16.92 -10.55 25.05
N ILE A 92 15.97 -11.04 24.25
CA ILE A 92 15.52 -12.43 24.23
C ILE A 92 16.38 -13.21 23.23
N PHE A 93 16.87 -14.37 23.62
CA PHE A 93 17.65 -15.28 22.80
C PHE A 93 16.97 -16.63 22.67
N VAL A 94 17.37 -17.40 21.65
CA VAL A 94 16.96 -18.80 21.51
C VAL A 94 17.42 -19.60 22.73
N GLY A 95 16.51 -20.34 23.34
CA GLY A 95 16.72 -21.10 24.57
C GLY A 95 16.19 -20.38 25.83
N ASP A 96 15.90 -19.11 25.79
CA ASP A 96 15.32 -18.39 26.91
C ASP A 96 13.86 -18.80 27.17
N LYS A 97 13.43 -18.64 28.44
CA LYS A 97 12.03 -18.86 28.84
C LYS A 97 11.32 -17.54 29.04
N VAL A 98 10.16 -17.40 28.44
CA VAL A 98 9.32 -16.20 28.55
C VAL A 98 8.05 -16.54 29.31
N LEU A 99 7.74 -15.80 30.36
CA LEU A 99 6.48 -15.95 31.10
C LEU A 99 5.34 -15.37 30.28
N ILE A 100 4.32 -16.18 30.00
CA ILE A 100 3.11 -15.77 29.29
C ILE A 100 1.90 -15.98 30.21
N TYR A 101 1.18 -14.90 30.47
CA TYR A 101 -0.03 -14.93 31.29
C TYR A 101 -1.25 -15.11 30.40
N SER A 102 -2.11 -16.08 30.74
CA SER A 102 -3.39 -16.26 30.07
C SER A 102 -4.25 -15.01 30.16
N PRO A 103 -4.92 -14.57 29.10
CA PRO A 103 -5.88 -13.47 29.13
C PRO A 103 -6.99 -13.69 30.16
N LYS A 104 -7.34 -14.92 30.44
CA LYS A 104 -8.35 -15.28 31.47
C LYS A 104 -8.01 -14.86 32.91
N ASN A 105 -6.72 -14.68 33.21
CA ASN A 105 -6.31 -14.13 34.51
C ASN A 105 -6.88 -12.72 34.75
N PHE A 106 -7.25 -12.01 33.68
CA PHE A 106 -7.81 -10.66 33.74
C PHE A 106 -9.34 -10.65 33.72
N GLU A 107 -9.96 -11.70 33.16
CA GLU A 107 -11.42 -11.82 33.10
C GLU A 107 -12.01 -12.36 34.40
N ASN A 108 -11.35 -13.34 35.02
CA ASN A 108 -11.86 -14.00 36.22
C ASN A 108 -10.86 -13.88 37.39
N ARG A 109 -11.07 -12.87 38.25
CA ARG A 109 -10.22 -12.61 39.41
C ARG A 109 -10.28 -13.70 40.50
N LYS A 110 -11.20 -14.65 40.42
CA LYS A 110 -11.38 -15.71 41.40
C LYS A 110 -10.52 -16.95 41.17
N VAL A 111 -10.00 -17.13 39.97
CA VAL A 111 -9.16 -18.26 39.58
C VAL A 111 -7.85 -17.73 39.07
N ALA A 112 -6.75 -18.02 39.75
CA ALA A 112 -5.41 -17.68 39.31
C ALA A 112 -4.89 -18.81 38.38
N TYR A 113 -4.78 -18.56 37.10
CA TYR A 113 -4.11 -19.46 36.17
C TYR A 113 -2.59 -19.22 36.29
N LEU A 114 -1.84 -20.30 36.45
CA LEU A 114 -0.38 -20.21 36.44
C LEU A 114 0.08 -19.72 35.06
N PRO A 115 1.10 -18.82 34.98
CA PRO A 115 1.67 -18.42 33.75
C PRO A 115 2.39 -19.61 33.07
N ALA A 116 2.28 -19.72 31.76
CA ALA A 116 3.09 -20.64 30.98
C ALA A 116 4.52 -20.08 30.84
N GLU A 117 5.52 -20.96 30.80
CA GLU A 117 6.95 -20.59 30.64
C GLU A 117 7.53 -21.20 29.35
N PRO A 118 6.97 -20.91 28.17
CA PRO A 118 7.49 -21.49 26.94
C PRO A 118 8.92 -21.06 26.66
N MET A 119 9.68 -22.00 26.09
CA MET A 119 11.05 -21.78 25.63
C MET A 119 11.07 -21.18 24.22
N VAL A 120 11.92 -20.22 23.98
CA VAL A 120 12.13 -19.64 22.64
C VAL A 120 12.90 -20.63 21.78
N SER A 121 12.27 -21.21 20.77
CA SER A 121 12.88 -22.14 19.82
C SER A 121 13.47 -21.47 18.58
N GLY A 122 12.97 -20.26 18.25
CA GLY A 122 13.43 -19.51 17.10
C GLY A 122 13.10 -18.03 17.13
N ILE A 123 13.77 -17.30 16.25
CA ILE A 123 13.54 -15.86 16.03
C ILE A 123 13.26 -15.68 14.54
N PHE A 124 12.14 -15.04 14.20
CA PHE A 124 11.76 -14.73 12.82
C PHE A 124 11.90 -13.24 12.51
N GLU A 125 12.13 -12.92 11.23
CA GLU A 125 12.20 -11.57 10.67
C GLU A 125 11.43 -11.52 9.36
N SER A 126 10.25 -10.93 9.39
CA SER A 126 9.38 -10.81 8.21
C SER A 126 9.72 -9.58 7.35
N GLY A 127 10.52 -8.64 7.90
CA GLY A 127 10.77 -7.33 7.32
C GLY A 127 9.63 -6.33 7.55
N MET A 128 8.64 -6.67 8.37
CA MET A 128 7.55 -5.79 8.77
C MET A 128 7.63 -5.54 10.28
N PHE A 129 8.01 -4.33 10.67
CA PHE A 129 8.24 -3.98 12.08
C PHE A 129 7.07 -4.36 13.00
N GLU A 130 5.82 -4.11 12.56
CA GLU A 130 4.63 -4.43 13.35
C GLU A 130 4.50 -5.92 13.64
N TYR A 131 4.88 -6.79 12.68
CA TYR A 131 4.89 -8.24 12.88
C TYR A 131 6.09 -8.67 13.70
N ASP A 132 7.27 -8.16 13.40
CA ASP A 132 8.53 -8.55 14.07
C ASP A 132 8.61 -8.05 15.51
N PHE A 133 7.86 -7.01 15.85
CA PHE A 133 7.71 -6.50 17.21
C PHE A 133 6.46 -7.01 17.92
N GLY A 134 5.37 -7.24 17.19
CA GLY A 134 4.05 -7.46 17.74
C GLY A 134 3.65 -8.93 17.90
N PHE A 135 4.32 -9.88 17.21
CA PHE A 135 3.84 -11.26 17.18
C PHE A 135 4.80 -12.27 17.81
N VAL A 136 4.20 -13.26 18.44
CA VAL A 136 4.84 -14.47 18.95
C VAL A 136 4.05 -15.67 18.45
N PHE A 137 4.71 -16.67 17.90
CA PHE A 137 4.06 -17.90 17.43
C PHE A 137 4.22 -19.02 18.45
N CYS A 138 3.17 -19.83 18.64
CA CYS A 138 3.19 -21.06 19.42
C CYS A 138 2.41 -22.16 18.69
N SER A 139 2.39 -23.37 19.22
CA SER A 139 1.53 -24.43 18.70
C SER A 139 0.05 -24.11 18.89
N LEU A 140 -0.80 -24.64 18.02
CA LEU A 140 -2.25 -24.48 18.13
C LEU A 140 -2.76 -24.97 19.47
N GLU A 141 -2.23 -26.10 19.96
CA GLU A 141 -2.59 -26.70 21.23
C GLU A 141 -2.23 -25.79 22.41
N THR A 142 -1.02 -25.22 22.43
CA THR A 142 -0.61 -24.25 23.48
C THR A 142 -1.53 -23.04 23.49
N ALA A 143 -1.90 -22.53 22.31
CA ALA A 143 -2.83 -21.41 22.24
C ALA A 143 -4.24 -21.79 22.71
N GLN A 144 -4.74 -22.99 22.37
CA GLN A 144 -6.03 -23.49 22.85
C GLN A 144 -6.07 -23.57 24.37
N GLN A 145 -5.00 -24.04 24.99
CA GLN A 145 -4.89 -24.11 26.46
C GLN A 145 -4.84 -22.70 27.09
N LEU A 146 -4.02 -21.79 26.55
CA LEU A 146 -3.89 -20.42 27.06
C LEU A 146 -5.19 -19.63 26.98
N TYR A 147 -5.96 -19.80 25.90
CA TYR A 147 -7.25 -19.12 25.70
C TYR A 147 -8.45 -19.95 26.15
N ASP A 148 -8.24 -21.22 26.67
CA ASP A 148 -9.25 -22.20 27.08
C ASP A 148 -10.36 -22.39 26.04
N LEU A 149 -9.96 -22.66 24.84
CA LEU A 149 -10.85 -22.79 23.69
C LEU A 149 -11.41 -24.21 23.52
N GLY A 150 -10.97 -25.18 24.33
CA GLY A 150 -11.50 -26.54 24.30
C GLY A 150 -11.45 -27.20 22.92
N GLY A 151 -10.35 -27.05 22.18
CA GLY A 151 -10.19 -27.58 20.83
C GLY A 151 -10.74 -26.69 19.69
N SER A 152 -11.37 -25.54 20.01
CA SER A 152 -11.85 -24.56 19.03
C SER A 152 -10.72 -23.68 18.50
N VAL A 153 -10.98 -22.95 17.40
CA VAL A 153 -10.05 -21.99 16.81
C VAL A 153 -10.74 -20.64 16.56
N HIS A 154 -9.96 -19.57 16.46
CA HIS A 154 -10.52 -18.24 16.14
C HIS A 154 -10.89 -18.09 14.68
N GLY A 155 -10.19 -18.77 13.78
CA GLY A 155 -10.45 -18.70 12.36
C GLY A 155 -9.61 -19.66 11.53
N LEU A 156 -9.84 -19.61 10.23
CA LEU A 156 -9.08 -20.35 9.22
C LEU A 156 -8.42 -19.35 8.28
N ALA A 157 -7.12 -19.45 8.10
CA ALA A 157 -6.38 -18.75 7.08
C ALA A 157 -6.46 -19.51 5.76
N VAL A 158 -6.76 -18.84 4.67
CA VAL A 158 -6.92 -19.43 3.34
C VAL A 158 -5.95 -18.76 2.38
N MET A 159 -5.15 -19.54 1.70
CA MET A 159 -4.26 -19.12 0.62
C MET A 159 -4.87 -19.48 -0.71
N THR A 160 -4.91 -18.52 -1.63
CA THR A 160 -5.37 -18.71 -3.01
C THR A 160 -4.19 -18.79 -3.97
N ASP A 161 -4.41 -19.33 -5.15
CA ASP A 161 -3.39 -19.44 -6.19
C ASP A 161 -2.90 -18.08 -6.66
N ASP A 162 -3.80 -17.11 -6.79
CA ASP A 162 -3.52 -15.76 -7.24
C ASP A 162 -4.23 -14.70 -6.36
N LEU A 163 -3.60 -13.52 -6.28
CA LEU A 163 -4.15 -12.37 -5.57
C LEU A 163 -5.30 -11.69 -6.34
N GLU A 164 -5.29 -11.78 -7.66
CA GLU A 164 -6.31 -11.13 -8.50
C GLU A 164 -7.68 -11.78 -8.36
N ILE A 165 -7.72 -13.09 -8.11
CA ILE A 165 -8.97 -13.87 -7.98
C ILE A 165 -9.51 -13.95 -6.54
N VAL A 166 -8.84 -13.34 -5.57
CA VAL A 166 -9.22 -13.41 -4.13
C VAL A 166 -10.69 -13.02 -3.92
N SER A 167 -11.18 -12.00 -4.64
CA SER A 167 -12.57 -11.54 -4.52
C SER A 167 -13.59 -12.53 -5.09
N GLU A 168 -13.20 -13.35 -6.07
CA GLU A 168 -14.06 -14.40 -6.64
C GLU A 168 -14.14 -15.59 -5.68
N VAL A 169 -12.97 -16.02 -5.18
CA VAL A 169 -12.89 -17.09 -4.17
C VAL A 169 -13.64 -16.68 -2.90
N GLN A 170 -13.57 -15.43 -2.48
CA GLN A 170 -14.33 -14.93 -1.35
C GLN A 170 -15.84 -15.09 -1.54
N ARG A 171 -16.35 -14.75 -2.72
CA ARG A 171 -17.79 -14.90 -3.04
C ARG A 171 -18.21 -16.36 -3.01
N ASP A 172 -17.45 -17.23 -3.70
CA ASP A 172 -17.71 -18.67 -3.71
C ASP A 172 -17.69 -19.28 -2.30
N LEU A 173 -16.74 -18.89 -1.46
CA LEU A 173 -16.69 -19.34 -0.07
C LEU A 173 -17.87 -18.82 0.75
N ASN A 174 -18.27 -17.57 0.60
CA ASN A 174 -19.39 -17.00 1.35
C ASN A 174 -20.74 -17.58 0.93
N ASP A 175 -20.88 -18.06 -0.30
CA ASP A 175 -22.10 -18.74 -0.77
C ASP A 175 -22.26 -20.12 -0.14
N VAL A 176 -21.18 -20.75 0.25
CA VAL A 176 -21.15 -22.10 0.85
C VAL A 176 -21.09 -22.06 2.36
N LEU A 177 -20.39 -21.08 2.91
CA LEU A 177 -20.26 -20.91 4.34
C LEU A 177 -21.61 -20.43 4.93
N LYS A 178 -22.16 -21.24 5.85
CA LYS A 178 -23.37 -20.86 6.56
C LYS A 178 -23.04 -19.85 7.67
N PRO A 179 -23.88 -18.83 7.88
CA PRO A 179 -23.72 -17.96 9.05
C PRO A 179 -23.60 -18.79 10.36
N PRO A 180 -22.76 -18.36 11.31
CA PRO A 180 -22.08 -17.07 11.42
C PRO A 180 -20.69 -16.98 10.76
N LEU A 181 -20.26 -17.98 9.97
CA LEU A 181 -18.98 -17.98 9.30
C LEU A 181 -18.94 -17.02 8.11
N ARG A 182 -17.86 -16.27 7.99
CA ARG A 182 -17.63 -15.37 6.87
C ARG A 182 -16.17 -15.37 6.43
N ALA A 183 -15.95 -15.47 5.14
CA ALA A 183 -14.65 -15.25 4.52
C ALA A 183 -14.47 -13.74 4.27
N ASN A 184 -13.39 -13.18 4.79
CA ASN A 184 -13.01 -11.79 4.60
C ASN A 184 -11.65 -11.75 3.91
N THR A 185 -11.46 -10.81 2.97
CA THR A 185 -10.16 -10.56 2.38
C THR A 185 -9.26 -9.80 3.37
N TRP A 186 -7.95 -9.90 3.21
CA TRP A 186 -7.00 -9.12 3.99
C TRP A 186 -7.20 -7.59 3.78
N MET A 187 -7.69 -7.19 2.61
CA MET A 187 -8.05 -5.79 2.32
C MET A 187 -9.25 -5.33 3.14
N GLU A 188 -10.27 -6.18 3.30
CA GLU A 188 -11.41 -5.87 4.15
C GLU A 188 -11.06 -5.79 5.63
N LEU A 189 -10.20 -6.70 6.11
CA LEU A 189 -9.71 -6.67 7.49
C LEU A 189 -8.90 -5.39 7.78
N ASN A 190 -8.17 -4.89 6.78
CA ASN A 190 -7.38 -3.66 6.88
C ASN A 190 -8.06 -2.47 6.17
N ARG A 191 -9.39 -2.44 6.12
CA ARG A 191 -10.16 -1.44 5.38
C ARG A 191 -9.79 0.01 5.73
N ARG A 192 -9.48 0.29 7.00
CA ARG A 192 -9.06 1.63 7.43
C ARG A 192 -7.76 2.07 6.76
N LEU A 193 -6.78 1.17 6.68
CA LEU A 193 -5.49 1.42 6.00
C LEU A 193 -5.72 1.66 4.50
N PHE A 194 -6.49 0.79 3.84
CA PHE A 194 -6.80 0.96 2.41
C PHE A 194 -7.60 2.21 2.11
N SER A 195 -8.53 2.58 2.99
CA SER A 195 -9.27 3.85 2.86
C SER A 195 -8.34 5.06 3.00
N ALA A 196 -7.39 5.04 3.94
CA ALA A 196 -6.40 6.10 4.10
C ALA A 196 -5.51 6.24 2.85
N ILE A 197 -5.01 5.12 2.32
CA ILE A 197 -4.20 5.10 1.08
C ILE A 197 -5.01 5.63 -0.12
N ALA A 198 -6.29 5.27 -0.23
CA ALA A 198 -7.16 5.77 -1.29
C ALA A 198 -7.38 7.28 -1.20
N VAL A 199 -7.58 7.80 0.02
CA VAL A 199 -7.69 9.25 0.25
C VAL A 199 -6.37 9.95 -0.09
N GLU A 200 -5.23 9.42 0.33
CA GLU A 200 -3.91 9.95 0.00
C GLU A 200 -3.68 10.01 -1.52
N LYS A 201 -3.98 8.91 -2.23
CA LYS A 201 -3.90 8.87 -3.70
C LYS A 201 -4.77 9.95 -4.35
N ASN A 202 -6.00 10.13 -3.87
CA ASN A 202 -6.90 11.15 -4.36
C ASN A 202 -6.36 12.57 -4.07
N MET A 203 -5.84 12.83 -2.88
CA MET A 203 -5.22 14.11 -2.54
C MET A 203 -4.03 14.44 -3.44
N MET A 204 -3.14 13.46 -3.69
CA MET A 204 -2.02 13.62 -4.62
C MET A 204 -2.51 13.93 -6.05
N PHE A 205 -3.58 13.28 -6.51
CA PHE A 205 -4.19 13.56 -7.80
C PHE A 205 -4.73 14.99 -7.89
N PHE A 206 -5.41 15.47 -6.85
CA PHE A 206 -5.88 16.88 -6.78
C PHE A 206 -4.70 17.85 -6.79
N LEU A 207 -3.65 17.61 -6.03
CA LEU A 207 -2.45 18.46 -6.04
C LEU A 207 -1.82 18.51 -7.43
N LEU A 208 -1.71 17.37 -8.13
CA LEU A 208 -1.22 17.33 -9.51
C LEU A 208 -2.08 18.18 -10.45
N ILE A 209 -3.41 18.09 -10.36
CA ILE A 209 -4.33 18.91 -11.16
C ILE A 209 -4.08 20.40 -10.88
N PHE A 210 -3.96 20.83 -9.63
CA PHE A 210 -3.68 22.21 -9.30
C PHE A 210 -2.35 22.70 -9.89
N ILE A 211 -1.30 21.89 -9.81
CA ILE A 211 0.00 22.21 -10.41
C ILE A 211 -0.13 22.38 -11.94
N ILE A 212 -0.86 21.47 -12.59
CA ILE A 212 -1.08 21.52 -14.04
C ILE A 212 -1.89 22.79 -14.42
N ILE A 213 -2.91 23.14 -13.63
CA ILE A 213 -3.70 24.36 -13.83
C ILE A 213 -2.80 25.61 -13.71
N VAL A 214 -1.96 25.70 -12.69
CA VAL A 214 -1.01 26.82 -12.53
C VAL A 214 -0.06 26.89 -13.72
N ALA A 215 0.48 25.76 -14.17
CA ALA A 215 1.32 25.70 -15.38
C ALA A 215 0.55 26.15 -16.64
N ALA A 216 -0.72 25.75 -16.77
CA ALA A 216 -1.58 26.17 -17.88
C ALA A 216 -1.81 27.69 -17.91
N PHE A 217 -1.97 28.34 -16.75
CA PHE A 217 -2.01 29.80 -16.67
C PHE A 217 -0.70 30.46 -17.11
N GLY A 218 0.44 29.85 -16.77
CA GLY A 218 1.75 30.30 -17.25
C GLY A 218 1.87 30.22 -18.77
N ILE A 219 1.46 29.10 -19.37
CA ILE A 219 1.43 28.91 -20.82
C ILE A 219 0.48 29.93 -21.46
N MET A 220 -0.72 30.10 -20.94
CA MET A 220 -1.70 31.06 -21.44
C MET A 220 -1.17 32.48 -21.39
N SER A 221 -0.53 32.91 -20.29
CA SER A 221 0.08 34.22 -20.16
C SER A 221 1.17 34.47 -21.19
N THR A 222 2.05 33.48 -21.39
CA THR A 222 3.11 33.53 -22.40
C THR A 222 2.55 33.65 -23.81
N LEU A 223 1.54 32.84 -24.15
CA LEU A 223 0.89 32.90 -25.47
C LEU A 223 0.14 34.23 -25.69
N ILE A 224 -0.48 34.83 -24.68
CA ILE A 224 -1.08 36.16 -24.77
C ILE A 224 0.01 37.20 -25.08
N THR A 225 1.13 37.17 -24.34
CA THR A 225 2.26 38.08 -24.55
C THR A 225 2.82 37.96 -25.99
N VAL A 226 3.04 36.72 -26.46
CA VAL A 226 3.47 36.47 -27.83
C VAL A 226 2.45 37.00 -28.84
N THR A 227 1.15 36.80 -28.59
CA THR A 227 0.08 37.31 -29.45
C THR A 227 0.13 38.82 -29.57
N VAL A 228 0.32 39.51 -28.44
CA VAL A 228 0.43 41.00 -28.40
C VAL A 228 1.68 41.45 -29.16
N GLN A 229 2.84 40.83 -28.93
CA GLN A 229 4.09 41.17 -29.64
C GLN A 229 3.99 40.93 -31.13
N LYS A 230 3.23 39.92 -31.58
CA LYS A 230 3.03 39.55 -32.98
C LYS A 230 1.82 40.22 -33.65
N THR A 231 1.16 41.16 -32.94
CA THR A 231 -0.06 41.81 -33.45
C THR A 231 0.13 42.42 -34.85
N ARG A 232 1.27 43.06 -35.12
CA ARG A 232 1.58 43.66 -36.42
C ARG A 232 1.69 42.58 -37.53
N GLU A 233 2.38 41.48 -37.22
CA GLU A 233 2.55 40.36 -38.18
C GLU A 233 1.19 39.70 -38.48
N ILE A 234 0.34 39.55 -37.48
CA ILE A 234 -1.03 39.04 -37.64
C ILE A 234 -1.86 39.98 -38.50
N GLY A 235 -1.70 41.29 -38.30
CA GLY A 235 -2.36 42.32 -39.11
C GLY A 235 -1.95 42.22 -40.59
N ILE A 236 -0.65 42.08 -40.87
CA ILE A 236 -0.11 41.89 -42.23
C ILE A 236 -0.65 40.62 -42.88
N LEU A 237 -0.59 39.48 -42.17
CA LEU A 237 -1.11 38.20 -42.67
C LEU A 237 -2.60 38.28 -43.04
N LYS A 238 -3.41 38.96 -42.23
CA LYS A 238 -4.83 39.15 -42.52
C LYS A 238 -5.06 40.12 -43.69
N SER A 239 -4.24 41.14 -43.87
CA SER A 239 -4.34 42.04 -45.01
C SER A 239 -3.99 41.38 -46.34
N VAL A 240 -3.16 40.34 -46.31
CA VAL A 240 -2.80 39.48 -47.45
C VAL A 240 -3.81 38.35 -47.68
N GLY A 241 -4.85 38.26 -46.83
CA GLY A 241 -5.95 37.31 -47.03
C GLY A 241 -6.01 36.12 -46.07
N ALA A 242 -5.21 36.09 -44.99
CA ALA A 242 -5.32 35.04 -43.98
C ALA A 242 -6.65 35.10 -43.26
N THR A 243 -7.36 33.97 -43.21
CA THR A 243 -8.63 33.83 -42.53
C THR A 243 -8.43 33.80 -41.00
N PRO A 244 -9.44 34.15 -40.18
CA PRO A 244 -9.38 34.01 -38.75
C PRO A 244 -9.06 32.57 -38.31
N GLN A 245 -9.51 31.58 -39.05
CA GLN A 245 -9.22 30.17 -38.81
C GLN A 245 -7.73 29.84 -38.98
N ASN A 246 -7.06 30.40 -39.98
CA ASN A 246 -5.63 30.19 -40.20
C ASN A 246 -4.82 30.74 -39.02
N ILE A 247 -5.17 31.94 -38.53
CA ILE A 247 -4.51 32.52 -37.35
C ILE A 247 -4.77 31.68 -36.09
N LEU A 248 -6.00 31.20 -35.91
CA LEU A 248 -6.36 30.34 -34.79
C LEU A 248 -5.52 29.05 -34.78
N VAL A 249 -5.41 28.39 -35.95
CA VAL A 249 -4.61 27.17 -36.12
C VAL A 249 -3.14 27.41 -35.78
N ILE A 250 -2.54 28.51 -36.24
CA ILE A 250 -1.12 28.83 -35.96
C ILE A 250 -0.87 28.90 -34.46
N PHE A 251 -1.68 29.66 -33.71
CA PHE A 251 -1.50 29.79 -32.25
C PHE A 251 -1.90 28.54 -31.47
N LEU A 252 -2.89 27.80 -31.95
CA LEU A 252 -3.28 26.52 -31.35
C LEU A 252 -2.16 25.47 -31.54
N THR A 253 -1.56 25.41 -32.72
CA THR A 253 -0.43 24.52 -32.99
C THR A 253 0.76 24.84 -32.08
N GLN A 254 1.01 26.12 -31.80
CA GLN A 254 2.05 26.53 -30.85
C GLN A 254 1.76 25.95 -29.44
N GLY A 255 0.53 26.05 -28.95
CA GLY A 255 0.12 25.45 -27.67
C GLY A 255 0.27 23.92 -27.66
N ILE A 256 -0.08 23.25 -28.75
CA ILE A 256 0.06 21.80 -28.92
C ILE A 256 1.54 21.40 -28.91
N ILE A 257 2.41 22.12 -29.61
CA ILE A 257 3.86 21.85 -29.64
C ILE A 257 4.45 21.96 -28.24
N VAL A 258 4.13 23.02 -27.49
CA VAL A 258 4.57 23.21 -26.11
C VAL A 258 4.05 22.08 -25.22
N GLY A 259 2.78 21.70 -25.39
CA GLY A 259 2.17 20.58 -24.66
C GLY A 259 2.87 19.24 -24.93
N VAL A 260 3.14 18.91 -26.20
CA VAL A 260 3.83 17.66 -26.58
C VAL A 260 5.25 17.63 -26.04
N ILE A 261 6.04 18.68 -26.30
CA ILE A 261 7.44 18.73 -25.85
C ILE A 261 7.50 18.71 -24.31
N GLY A 262 6.67 19.54 -23.65
CA GLY A 262 6.64 19.61 -22.20
C GLY A 262 6.24 18.30 -21.54
N THR A 263 5.19 17.64 -22.05
CA THR A 263 4.74 16.34 -21.53
C THR A 263 5.80 15.25 -21.77
N THR A 264 6.43 15.21 -22.93
CA THR A 264 7.46 14.21 -23.27
C THR A 264 8.70 14.39 -22.40
N LEU A 265 9.20 15.64 -22.26
CA LEU A 265 10.34 15.93 -21.39
C LEU A 265 10.00 15.66 -19.91
N GLY A 266 8.82 16.07 -19.47
CA GLY A 266 8.35 15.83 -18.10
C GLY A 266 8.24 14.34 -17.77
N LEU A 267 7.70 13.55 -18.70
CA LEU A 267 7.63 12.08 -18.58
C LEU A 267 9.04 11.47 -18.51
N GLY A 268 9.93 11.88 -19.41
CA GLY A 268 11.31 11.38 -19.43
C GLY A 268 12.06 11.69 -18.12
N LEU A 269 11.99 12.93 -17.65
CA LEU A 269 12.61 13.32 -16.36
C LEU A 269 11.97 12.61 -15.18
N GLY A 270 10.65 12.45 -15.18
CA GLY A 270 9.92 11.73 -14.12
C GLY A 270 10.34 10.27 -14.01
N LEU A 271 10.41 9.56 -15.14
CA LEU A 271 10.85 8.17 -15.18
C LEU A 271 12.34 8.02 -14.79
N LEU A 272 13.18 8.98 -15.19
CA LEU A 272 14.59 9.01 -14.80
C LEU A 272 14.74 9.19 -13.29
N LEU A 273 14.03 10.13 -12.69
CA LEU A 273 14.01 10.32 -11.22
C LEU A 273 13.48 9.08 -10.49
N LEU A 274 12.45 8.44 -11.05
CA LEU A 274 11.92 7.21 -10.49
C LEU A 274 12.93 6.05 -10.55
N HIS A 275 13.71 5.98 -11.63
CA HIS A 275 14.77 4.96 -11.78
C HIS A 275 15.88 5.16 -10.76
N TYR A 276 16.34 6.38 -10.57
CA TYR A 276 17.43 6.73 -9.64
C TYR A 276 16.93 7.15 -8.23
N ARG A 277 15.68 6.82 -7.85
CA ARG A 277 15.06 7.26 -6.59
C ARG A 277 15.84 6.90 -5.34
N ASN A 278 16.43 5.70 -5.31
CA ASN A 278 17.17 5.22 -4.15
C ASN A 278 18.52 5.92 -4.01
N GLU A 279 19.25 6.12 -5.12
CA GLU A 279 20.49 6.87 -5.19
C GLU A 279 20.26 8.33 -4.80
N PHE A 280 19.16 8.91 -5.26
CA PHE A 280 18.77 10.28 -4.91
C PHE A 280 18.48 10.42 -3.41
N LEU A 281 17.78 9.46 -2.81
CA LEU A 281 17.55 9.46 -1.35
C LEU A 281 18.86 9.33 -0.55
N VAL A 282 19.77 8.46 -0.97
CA VAL A 282 21.10 8.33 -0.33
C VAL A 282 21.89 9.63 -0.46
N PHE A 283 21.87 10.26 -1.62
CA PHE A 283 22.50 11.57 -1.86
C PHE A 283 21.90 12.65 -0.96
N LEU A 284 20.58 12.72 -0.87
CA LEU A 284 19.87 13.70 -0.04
C LEU A 284 20.18 13.49 1.47
N ARG A 285 20.17 12.24 1.94
CA ARG A 285 20.59 11.89 3.31
C ARG A 285 22.01 12.34 3.62
N ARG A 286 22.93 12.21 2.65
CA ARG A 286 24.34 12.60 2.80
C ARG A 286 24.51 14.11 2.95
N ILE A 287 23.67 14.92 2.29
CA ILE A 287 23.71 16.39 2.33
C ILE A 287 22.96 16.94 3.55
N THR A 288 21.77 16.43 3.82
CA THR A 288 20.89 17.00 4.87
C THR A 288 21.14 16.40 6.25
N GLY A 289 21.79 15.22 6.33
CA GLY A 289 21.89 14.44 7.55
C GLY A 289 20.57 13.89 8.08
N PHE A 290 19.47 14.14 7.36
CA PHE A 290 18.11 13.76 7.74
C PHE A 290 17.65 12.52 6.97
N GLU A 291 17.16 11.53 7.68
CA GLU A 291 16.61 10.30 7.11
C GLU A 291 15.09 10.48 6.88
N LEU A 292 14.73 10.77 5.62
CA LEU A 292 13.31 11.02 5.23
C LEU A 292 12.41 9.82 5.48
N PHE A 293 12.95 8.61 5.34
CA PHE A 293 12.24 7.35 5.57
C PHE A 293 13.06 6.48 6.52
N PRO A 294 12.92 6.68 7.86
CA PRO A 294 13.59 5.83 8.83
C PRO A 294 13.21 4.36 8.62
N ARG A 295 14.21 3.49 8.51
CA ARG A 295 14.02 2.04 8.33
C ARG A 295 13.18 1.43 9.45
N GLU A 296 13.28 1.97 10.66
CA GLU A 296 12.54 1.55 11.84
C GLU A 296 11.02 1.75 11.72
N ILE A 297 10.58 2.71 10.87
CA ILE A 297 9.16 3.03 10.68
C ILE A 297 8.62 2.40 9.40
N TYR A 298 9.40 2.44 8.32
CA TYR A 298 8.92 2.05 6.99
C TYR A 298 9.36 0.66 6.54
N ASN A 299 10.37 0.07 7.20
CA ASN A 299 10.91 -1.28 6.90
C ASN A 299 11.27 -1.54 5.43
N PHE A 300 11.57 -0.48 4.68
CA PHE A 300 11.98 -0.61 3.28
C PHE A 300 13.48 -0.35 3.16
N ASP A 301 14.22 -1.30 2.64
CA ASP A 301 15.59 -1.07 2.20
C ASP A 301 15.65 -0.23 0.94
N GLN A 302 14.60 -0.30 0.12
CA GLN A 302 14.43 0.47 -1.10
C GLN A 302 13.00 1.00 -1.18
N LEU A 303 12.85 2.24 -1.64
CA LEU A 303 11.53 2.84 -1.82
C LEU A 303 10.77 2.08 -2.93
N PRO A 304 9.70 1.33 -2.62
CA PRO A 304 8.95 0.64 -3.65
C PRO A 304 8.26 1.66 -4.56
N ALA A 305 8.33 1.46 -5.87
CA ALA A 305 7.60 2.26 -6.83
C ALA A 305 7.01 1.37 -7.90
N LEU A 306 5.70 1.43 -8.06
CA LEU A 306 4.96 0.75 -9.09
C LEU A 306 4.46 1.77 -10.11
N THR A 307 4.93 1.66 -11.36
CA THR A 307 4.50 2.50 -12.47
C THR A 307 3.46 1.74 -13.28
N THR A 308 2.21 2.19 -13.28
CA THR A 308 1.19 1.57 -14.12
C THR A 308 1.01 2.35 -15.42
N PRO A 309 0.88 1.68 -16.59
CA PRO A 309 0.62 2.36 -17.85
C PRO A 309 -0.65 3.23 -17.80
N ARG A 310 -1.64 2.80 -17.05
CA ARG A 310 -2.89 3.53 -16.86
C ARG A 310 -2.68 4.89 -16.19
N ASP A 311 -1.86 4.94 -15.13
CA ASP A 311 -1.56 6.20 -14.43
C ASP A 311 -0.78 7.15 -15.33
N LEU A 312 0.17 6.65 -16.13
CA LEU A 312 0.92 7.45 -17.10
C LEU A 312 0.00 8.06 -18.16
N ILE A 313 -0.91 7.27 -18.73
CA ILE A 313 -1.85 7.76 -19.76
C ILE A 313 -2.78 8.82 -19.18
N ILE A 314 -3.30 8.63 -17.96
CA ILE A 314 -4.19 9.60 -17.32
C ILE A 314 -3.44 10.90 -17.02
N ILE A 315 -2.25 10.84 -16.43
CA ILE A 315 -1.47 12.03 -16.05
C ILE A 315 -0.98 12.78 -17.30
N CYS A 316 -0.33 12.10 -18.24
CA CYS A 316 0.18 12.74 -19.46
C CYS A 316 -0.95 13.24 -20.34
N GLY A 317 -2.04 12.47 -20.47
CA GLY A 317 -3.20 12.86 -21.26
C GLY A 317 -3.92 14.07 -20.68
N SER A 318 -4.10 14.12 -19.35
CA SER A 318 -4.71 15.29 -18.69
C SER A 318 -3.82 16.53 -18.78
N ALA A 319 -2.52 16.39 -18.60
CA ALA A 319 -1.56 17.49 -18.74
C ALA A 319 -1.58 18.06 -20.17
N PHE A 320 -1.48 17.19 -21.17
CA PHE A 320 -1.55 17.59 -22.58
C PHE A 320 -2.86 18.30 -22.92
N LEU A 321 -4.00 17.73 -22.48
CA LEU A 321 -5.32 18.31 -22.74
C LEU A 321 -5.46 19.70 -22.12
N ILE A 322 -5.05 19.87 -20.88
CA ILE A 322 -5.11 21.17 -20.18
C ILE A 322 -4.20 22.19 -20.84
N CYS A 323 -2.99 21.80 -21.26
CA CYS A 323 -2.07 22.68 -21.99
C CYS A 323 -2.65 23.09 -23.35
N ALA A 324 -3.24 22.18 -24.10
CA ALA A 324 -3.89 22.46 -25.37
C ALA A 324 -5.08 23.43 -25.21
N LEU A 325 -5.92 23.22 -24.18
CA LEU A 325 -7.02 24.11 -23.83
C LEU A 325 -6.56 25.50 -23.40
N ALA A 326 -5.44 25.60 -22.67
CA ALA A 326 -4.84 26.87 -22.26
C ALA A 326 -4.43 27.73 -23.48
N GLY A 327 -4.02 27.09 -24.58
CA GLY A 327 -3.71 27.77 -25.85
C GLY A 327 -4.93 28.29 -26.62
N LEU A 328 -6.13 27.77 -26.35
CA LEU A 328 -7.33 28.11 -27.12
C LEU A 328 -7.77 29.55 -26.96
N LEU A 329 -7.72 30.09 -25.73
CA LEU A 329 -8.17 31.47 -25.44
C LEU A 329 -7.27 32.53 -26.13
N PRO A 330 -5.91 32.45 -26.04
CA PRO A 330 -5.03 33.34 -26.79
C PRO A 330 -5.21 33.21 -28.30
N ALA A 331 -5.32 31.97 -28.81
CA ALA A 331 -5.53 31.71 -30.25
C ALA A 331 -6.84 32.34 -30.75
N TRP A 332 -7.90 32.24 -29.99
CA TRP A 332 -9.19 32.85 -30.33
C TRP A 332 -9.13 34.39 -30.29
N ARG A 333 -8.43 35.00 -29.33
CA ARG A 333 -8.20 36.43 -29.27
C ARG A 333 -7.38 36.91 -30.49
N ALA A 334 -6.29 36.19 -30.84
CA ALA A 334 -5.48 36.47 -32.01
C ALA A 334 -6.31 36.42 -33.31
N ALA A 335 -7.17 35.41 -33.44
CA ALA A 335 -8.04 35.22 -34.59
C ALA A 335 -9.06 36.37 -34.78
N ARG A 336 -9.49 37.04 -33.71
CA ARG A 336 -10.44 38.15 -33.75
C ARG A 336 -9.82 39.56 -33.90
N LEU A 337 -8.48 39.67 -33.93
CA LEU A 337 -7.82 40.97 -34.15
C LEU A 337 -8.22 41.57 -35.49
N GLN A 338 -8.61 42.85 -35.50
CA GLN A 338 -8.96 43.60 -36.70
C GLN A 338 -7.68 44.17 -37.34
N PRO A 339 -7.42 43.97 -38.62
CA PRO A 339 -6.20 44.44 -39.32
C PRO A 339 -5.97 45.93 -39.18
N ALA A 340 -7.03 46.75 -39.30
CA ALA A 340 -6.97 48.18 -39.19
C ALA A 340 -6.49 48.69 -37.82
N ARG A 341 -6.87 48.02 -36.71
CA ARG A 341 -6.39 48.38 -35.38
C ARG A 341 -4.97 47.92 -35.12
N ALA A 342 -4.61 46.71 -35.63
CA ALA A 342 -3.29 46.11 -35.47
C ALA A 342 -2.18 46.95 -36.18
N LEU A 343 -2.52 47.68 -37.24
CA LEU A 343 -1.56 48.51 -37.94
C LEU A 343 -1.51 49.96 -37.41
N ARG A 344 -2.59 50.48 -36.80
CA ARG A 344 -2.69 51.86 -36.29
C ARG A 344 -2.06 52.09 -34.91
N GLU A 345 -1.95 51.09 -34.08
CA GLU A 345 -1.34 51.19 -32.73
C GLU A 345 0.19 51.35 -32.77
N PHE A 346 0.81 51.27 -33.94
CA PHE A 346 2.26 51.38 -34.14
C PHE A 346 2.66 52.50 -35.12
N LEU A 347 1.75 53.36 -35.51
CA LEU A 347 1.98 54.64 -36.17
C LEU A 347 1.83 55.79 -35.17
#